data_4a7de04fea43c6b5d8c6f707e92e2656
#
_entry.id   4a7de04fea43c6b5d8c6f707e92e2656
#
_cell.length_a   1.000
_cell.length_b   1.000
_cell.length_c   1.000
_cell.angle_alpha   90.00
_cell.angle_beta   90.00
_cell.angle_gamma   90.00
#
_symmetry.space_group_name_H-M   'P 1'
#
loop_
_entity.id
_entity.type
_entity.pdbx_description
1 polymer ?
#
loop_
_entity_poly.entity_id
_entity_poly.type
_entity_poly.pdbx_seq_one_letter_code
_entity_poly.pdbx_strand_id
1 'polypeptide(L)'
;MIIEEFNDYLSIPFMTKSRDYRKNTRTENIDTLFHYHKEMELLAVLEGSARLFVNEEVYEIEKGDLVVIAPYTPHRYTIFADRDFKHYCMCFDLDILYDKELNRDFMAGNASVENVIRKDPSCLERAKAAYLARQEKNPGWEYEVIGNLSLLFGLFERNRIIRNLQKNQKSSFVESAVKYIAMHYNEPVTSSDISAYLHFNNSYFCRLFRKNFGYNFQTYLIRYRIERAKILLRNTNMPVSQIASSVGFNSFSYFGKLFRQFTGVSPKEYRSIKRGKTPLEEGQQ
;
A
#
# COMPACT_ATOMS: atom_id res chain seq x y z
N MET A 1 4.16 -0.11 -5.17
CA MET A 1 4.57 -0.62 -3.84
C MET A 1 3.38 -1.38 -3.29
N ILE A 2 3.38 -2.67 -3.49
CA ILE A 2 2.28 -3.53 -3.04
C ILE A 2 2.88 -4.42 -1.99
N ILE A 3 2.32 -4.42 -0.80
CA ILE A 3 2.67 -5.26 0.33
C ILE A 3 4.21 -5.37 0.46
N GLU A 4 4.84 -4.45 1.14
CA GLU A 4 6.11 -4.73 1.76
C GLU A 4 5.79 -5.65 2.92
N GLU A 5 6.05 -6.94 2.78
CA GLU A 5 6.07 -7.83 3.93
C GLU A 5 7.09 -7.29 4.91
N PHE A 6 6.61 -7.02 6.10
CA PHE A 6 7.34 -6.44 7.22
C PHE A 6 8.36 -7.46 7.73
N ASN A 7 9.57 -7.42 7.21
CA ASN A 7 10.66 -8.31 7.63
C ASN A 7 11.56 -7.73 8.73
N ASP A 8 11.16 -6.64 9.36
CA ASP A 8 11.80 -6.15 10.59
C ASP A 8 10.86 -6.42 11.79
N TYR A 9 10.67 -7.68 12.12
CA TYR A 9 10.11 -8.10 13.41
C TYR A 9 11.11 -7.84 14.54
N LEU A 10 11.43 -6.59 14.76
CA LEU A 10 11.90 -6.16 16.08
C LEU A 10 10.64 -5.92 16.92
N SER A 11 10.56 -6.47 18.07
CA SER A 11 9.57 -6.43 19.17
C SER A 11 8.20 -5.75 18.96
N ILE A 12 8.05 -4.82 17.98
CA ILE A 12 6.81 -4.12 17.62
C ILE A 12 6.63 -4.15 16.09
N PRO A 13 5.50 -4.67 15.55
CA PRO A 13 5.20 -4.66 14.12
C PRO A 13 4.84 -3.24 13.65
N PHE A 14 5.86 -2.45 13.37
CA PHE A 14 5.74 -1.04 13.01
C PHE A 14 6.75 -0.66 11.93
N MET A 15 6.26 -0.23 10.77
CA MET A 15 7.09 0.22 9.66
C MET A 15 6.94 1.72 9.42
N THR A 16 8.05 2.36 9.08
CA THR A 16 8.06 3.76 8.69
C THR A 16 8.75 3.97 7.36
N LYS A 17 8.25 4.92 6.57
CA LYS A 17 8.86 5.40 5.32
C LYS A 17 8.75 6.90 5.23
N SER A 18 9.76 7.52 4.63
CA SER A 18 9.69 8.90 4.15
C SER A 18 10.02 8.93 2.68
N ARG A 19 9.29 9.72 1.92
CA ARG A 19 9.55 9.93 0.50
C ARG A 19 9.43 11.40 0.17
N ASP A 20 10.33 11.85 -0.72
CA ASP A 20 10.39 13.21 -1.23
C ASP A 20 10.34 13.13 -2.77
N TYR A 21 9.22 13.54 -3.33
CA TYR A 21 8.99 13.58 -4.76
C TYR A 21 9.02 15.04 -5.20
N ARG A 22 10.08 15.46 -5.92
CA ARG A 22 10.22 16.82 -6.42
C ARG A 22 9.65 16.96 -7.82
N LYS A 23 8.94 18.04 -8.07
CA LYS A 23 8.54 18.45 -9.43
C LYS A 23 9.82 18.60 -10.29
N ASN A 24 9.66 18.49 -11.61
CA ASN A 24 10.77 18.55 -12.57
C ASN A 24 11.82 17.42 -12.48
N THR A 25 11.68 16.46 -11.57
CA THR A 25 12.51 15.26 -11.53
C THR A 25 11.83 14.08 -12.22
N ARG A 26 10.60 14.25 -12.68
CA ARG A 26 9.76 13.23 -13.30
C ARG A 26 9.05 13.81 -14.52
N THR A 27 8.91 12.98 -15.54
CA THR A 27 8.15 13.30 -16.76
C THR A 27 6.71 12.79 -16.72
N GLU A 28 6.41 11.85 -15.82
CA GLU A 28 5.11 11.19 -15.71
C GLU A 28 4.65 11.13 -14.24
N ASN A 29 3.33 11.05 -14.06
CA ASN A 29 2.74 10.79 -12.76
C ASN A 29 3.12 9.40 -12.25
N ILE A 30 3.22 9.27 -10.93
CA ILE A 30 3.37 7.96 -10.28
C ILE A 30 1.99 7.53 -9.79
N ASP A 31 1.41 6.54 -10.46
CA ASP A 31 0.19 5.87 -10.01
C ASP A 31 0.58 4.57 -9.30
N THR A 32 0.30 4.51 -8.00
CA THR A 32 0.37 3.22 -7.31
C THR A 32 -0.81 2.35 -7.73
N LEU A 33 -0.67 1.03 -7.64
CA LEU A 33 -1.81 0.15 -7.80
C LEU A 33 -2.68 0.19 -6.55
N PHE A 34 -3.99 -0.07 -6.69
CA PHE A 34 -4.80 -0.40 -5.54
C PHE A 34 -4.20 -1.58 -4.81
N HIS A 35 -4.03 -1.43 -3.52
CA HIS A 35 -3.56 -2.47 -2.62
C HIS A 35 -4.27 -2.35 -1.29
N TYR A 36 -4.19 -3.38 -0.50
CA TYR A 36 -4.61 -3.39 0.89
C TYR A 36 -3.63 -4.24 1.70
N HIS A 37 -3.58 -4.00 2.97
CA HIS A 37 -2.78 -4.74 3.94
C HIS A 37 -3.52 -4.84 5.26
N LYS A 38 -3.06 -5.70 6.16
CA LYS A 38 -3.68 -5.92 7.47
C LYS A 38 -3.39 -4.81 8.48
N GLU A 39 -2.40 -3.99 8.21
CA GLU A 39 -1.95 -2.92 9.08
C GLU A 39 -2.82 -1.66 8.92
N MET A 40 -2.92 -0.86 9.97
CA MET A 40 -3.34 0.53 9.89
C MET A 40 -2.21 1.33 9.23
N GLU A 41 -2.57 2.23 8.28
CA GLU A 41 -1.62 3.16 7.68
C GLU A 41 -1.93 4.60 8.11
N LEU A 42 -0.90 5.32 8.51
CA LEU A 42 -0.92 6.76 8.73
C LEU A 42 0.08 7.42 7.77
N LEU A 43 -0.37 8.40 6.97
CA LEU A 43 0.50 9.17 6.10
C LEU A 43 0.30 10.67 6.37
N ALA A 44 1.35 11.33 6.84
CA ALA A 44 1.33 12.77 7.02
C ALA A 44 1.97 13.49 5.84
N VAL A 45 1.26 14.44 5.27
CA VAL A 45 1.73 15.26 4.15
C VAL A 45 2.53 16.43 4.67
N LEU A 46 3.84 16.44 4.37
CA LEU A 46 4.78 17.47 4.84
C LEU A 46 4.89 18.65 3.86
N GLU A 47 4.76 18.37 2.56
CA GLU A 47 4.90 19.36 1.50
C GLU A 47 4.14 18.93 0.26
N GLY A 48 3.57 19.90 -0.47
CA GLY A 48 2.90 19.68 -1.75
C GLY A 48 1.55 18.98 -1.63
N SER A 49 1.18 18.26 -2.68
CA SER A 49 -0.11 17.60 -2.79
C SER A 49 -0.07 16.32 -3.64
N ALA A 50 -1.02 15.43 -3.39
CA ALA A 50 -1.23 14.21 -4.16
C ALA A 50 -2.73 13.87 -4.16
N ARG A 51 -3.10 12.87 -4.95
CA ARG A 51 -4.47 12.34 -4.95
C ARG A 51 -4.48 10.95 -4.30
N LEU A 52 -5.34 10.79 -3.33
CA LEU A 52 -5.62 9.53 -2.64
C LEU A 52 -6.94 8.96 -3.15
N PHE A 53 -6.96 7.67 -3.40
CA PHE A 53 -8.16 6.89 -3.67
C PHE A 53 -8.33 5.86 -2.56
N VAL A 54 -9.50 5.85 -1.95
CA VAL A 54 -9.88 4.85 -0.94
C VAL A 54 -11.21 4.25 -1.37
N ASN A 55 -11.21 2.96 -1.71
CA ASN A 55 -12.33 2.33 -2.41
C ASN A 55 -12.73 3.15 -3.66
N GLU A 56 -13.99 3.61 -3.75
CA GLU A 56 -14.51 4.46 -4.83
C GLU A 56 -14.38 5.97 -4.55
N GLU A 57 -13.95 6.34 -3.34
CA GLU A 57 -13.80 7.74 -2.94
C GLU A 57 -12.45 8.30 -3.36
N VAL A 58 -12.44 9.60 -3.65
CA VAL A 58 -11.24 10.31 -4.13
C VAL A 58 -11.03 11.56 -3.28
N TYR A 59 -9.80 11.71 -2.80
CA TYR A 59 -9.39 12.83 -1.96
C TYR A 59 -8.17 13.53 -2.58
N GLU A 60 -8.21 14.85 -2.70
CA GLU A 60 -6.99 15.64 -2.86
C GLU A 60 -6.40 15.84 -1.47
N ILE A 61 -5.16 15.43 -1.27
CA ILE A 61 -4.42 15.56 -0.01
C ILE A 61 -3.31 16.59 -0.18
N GLU A 62 -3.10 17.41 0.84
CA GLU A 62 -2.14 18.50 0.80
C GLU A 62 -1.38 18.67 2.11
N LYS A 63 -0.37 19.53 2.11
CA LYS A 63 0.45 19.84 3.30
C LYS A 63 -0.42 20.08 4.54
N GLY A 64 -0.11 19.36 5.60
CA GLY A 64 -0.79 19.43 6.89
C GLY A 64 -1.93 18.44 7.04
N ASP A 65 -2.28 17.66 6.01
CA ASP A 65 -3.26 16.58 6.13
C ASP A 65 -2.61 15.32 6.72
N LEU A 66 -3.38 14.61 7.52
CA LEU A 66 -3.07 13.26 7.99
C LEU A 66 -4.04 12.28 7.35
N VAL A 67 -3.51 11.39 6.51
CA VAL A 67 -4.26 10.28 5.94
C VAL A 67 -4.28 9.13 6.93
N VAL A 68 -5.44 8.50 7.07
CA VAL A 68 -5.65 7.32 7.91
C VAL A 68 -6.33 6.24 7.08
N ILE A 69 -5.68 5.11 6.90
CA ILE A 69 -6.23 3.96 6.17
C ILE A 69 -6.42 2.80 7.15
N ALA A 70 -7.66 2.39 7.33
CA ALA A 70 -7.98 1.25 8.18
C ALA A 70 -7.46 -0.07 7.59
N PRO A 71 -7.22 -1.10 8.43
CA PRO A 71 -6.87 -2.44 7.98
C PRO A 71 -7.77 -2.94 6.85
N TYR A 72 -7.18 -3.65 5.89
CA TYR A 72 -7.87 -4.26 4.74
C TYR A 72 -8.64 -3.29 3.83
N THR A 73 -8.41 -1.98 3.94
CA THR A 73 -9.06 -0.96 3.11
C THR A 73 -8.26 -0.76 1.81
N PRO A 74 -8.84 -1.04 0.63
CA PRO A 74 -8.17 -0.80 -0.65
C PRO A 74 -7.91 0.68 -0.88
N HIS A 75 -6.65 1.00 -1.18
CA HIS A 75 -6.25 2.38 -1.44
C HIS A 75 -5.11 2.46 -2.47
N ARG A 76 -4.94 3.62 -3.08
CA ARG A 76 -3.83 3.96 -3.96
C ARG A 76 -3.59 5.46 -3.99
N TYR A 77 -2.41 5.87 -4.48
CA TYR A 77 -2.03 7.27 -4.64
C TYR A 77 -1.69 7.58 -6.10
N THR A 78 -2.03 8.81 -6.53
CA THR A 78 -1.47 9.45 -7.71
C THR A 78 -0.59 10.61 -7.25
N ILE A 79 0.70 10.55 -7.55
CA ILE A 79 1.68 11.60 -7.27
C ILE A 79 1.99 12.30 -8.59
N PHE A 80 1.60 13.54 -8.72
CA PHE A 80 1.68 14.29 -9.95
C PHE A 80 3.12 14.73 -10.27
N ALA A 81 3.50 14.67 -11.55
CA ALA A 81 4.84 15.05 -12.00
C ALA A 81 5.11 16.56 -11.87
N ASP A 82 4.07 17.37 -11.95
CA ASP A 82 4.12 18.83 -11.92
C ASP A 82 4.11 19.44 -10.51
N ARG A 83 4.05 18.61 -9.46
CA ARG A 83 3.96 19.03 -8.05
C ARG A 83 5.01 18.36 -7.19
N ASP A 84 5.43 19.08 -6.17
CA ASP A 84 6.17 18.49 -5.07
C ASP A 84 5.22 17.63 -4.20
N PHE A 85 5.74 16.55 -3.64
CA PHE A 85 5.02 15.77 -2.65
C PHE A 85 6.01 15.11 -1.70
N LYS A 86 5.98 15.53 -0.45
CA LYS A 86 6.80 14.96 0.61
C LYS A 86 5.91 14.47 1.74
N HIS A 87 6.15 13.25 2.17
CA HIS A 87 5.39 12.64 3.25
C HIS A 87 6.25 11.71 4.07
N TYR A 88 5.78 11.40 5.27
CA TYR A 88 6.13 10.18 5.96
C TYR A 88 4.90 9.28 6.10
N CYS A 89 5.14 7.98 6.07
CA CYS A 89 4.12 6.95 6.20
C CYS A 89 4.53 5.99 7.31
N MET A 90 3.57 5.56 8.08
CA MET A 90 3.69 4.55 9.13
C MET A 90 2.63 3.49 8.89
N CYS A 91 3.05 2.22 8.96
CA CYS A 91 2.11 1.09 8.93
C CYS A 91 2.38 0.24 10.17
N PHE A 92 1.33 -0.13 10.89
CA PHE A 92 1.44 -0.89 12.13
C PHE A 92 0.22 -1.78 12.35
N ASP A 93 0.43 -2.88 13.05
CA ASP A 93 -0.65 -3.74 13.52
C ASP A 93 -1.36 -3.06 14.70
N LEU A 94 -2.69 -3.04 14.68
CA LEU A 94 -3.49 -2.44 15.76
C LEU A 94 -3.29 -3.14 17.12
N ASP A 95 -2.79 -4.37 17.13
CA ASP A 95 -2.46 -5.07 18.36
C ASP A 95 -1.42 -4.32 19.23
N ILE A 96 -0.65 -3.41 18.63
CA ILE A 96 0.29 -2.52 19.35
C ILE A 96 -0.41 -1.61 20.38
N LEU A 97 -1.70 -1.30 20.15
CA LEU A 97 -2.51 -0.48 21.05
C LEU A 97 -3.14 -1.27 22.18
N TYR A 98 -2.99 -2.60 22.18
CA TYR A 98 -3.64 -3.50 23.14
C TYR A 98 -5.18 -3.42 23.18
N ASP A 99 -5.79 -2.79 22.18
CA ASP A 99 -7.24 -2.68 22.03
C ASP A 99 -7.78 -3.77 21.10
N LYS A 100 -8.12 -4.91 21.69
CA LYS A 100 -8.65 -6.07 20.96
C LYS A 100 -10.06 -5.84 20.39
N GLU A 101 -10.83 -4.94 20.96
CA GLU A 101 -12.18 -4.61 20.46
C GLU A 101 -12.08 -3.79 19.18
N LEU A 102 -11.29 -2.75 19.21
CA LEU A 102 -11.05 -1.88 18.05
C LEU A 102 -10.49 -2.69 16.88
N ASN A 103 -9.46 -3.53 17.13
CA ASN A 103 -8.91 -4.39 16.10
C ASN A 103 -9.96 -5.33 15.51
N ARG A 104 -10.72 -6.03 16.36
CA ARG A 104 -11.81 -6.91 15.93
C ARG A 104 -12.85 -6.17 15.09
N ASP A 105 -13.23 -4.96 15.48
CA ASP A 105 -14.27 -4.19 14.79
C ASP A 105 -13.80 -3.71 13.40
N PHE A 106 -12.55 -3.28 13.25
CA PHE A 106 -11.98 -3.02 11.92
C PHE A 106 -11.90 -4.29 11.07
N MET A 107 -11.44 -5.41 11.65
CA MET A 107 -11.35 -6.70 10.94
C MET A 107 -12.71 -7.21 10.48
N ALA A 108 -13.75 -6.98 11.28
CA ALA A 108 -15.12 -7.38 10.97
C ALA A 108 -15.86 -6.38 10.05
N GLY A 109 -15.26 -5.22 9.75
CA GLY A 109 -15.92 -4.14 9.02
C GLY A 109 -17.02 -3.45 9.83
N ASN A 110 -16.99 -3.53 11.15
CA ASN A 110 -17.91 -2.86 12.06
C ASN A 110 -17.46 -1.45 12.44
N ALA A 111 -16.19 -1.11 12.14
CA ALA A 111 -15.65 0.22 12.34
C ALA A 111 -15.12 0.80 11.03
N SER A 112 -15.19 2.11 10.90
CA SER A 112 -14.55 2.88 9.84
C SER A 112 -13.77 4.04 10.43
N VAL A 113 -12.90 4.64 9.61
CA VAL A 113 -12.14 5.82 10.00
C VAL A 113 -12.32 6.91 8.94
N GLU A 114 -12.30 8.16 9.35
CA GLU A 114 -12.19 9.28 8.42
C GLU A 114 -10.82 9.24 7.73
N ASN A 115 -10.82 9.07 6.41
CA ASN A 115 -9.59 8.79 5.67
C ASN A 115 -8.65 9.99 5.55
N VAL A 116 -9.14 11.23 5.72
CA VAL A 116 -8.30 12.44 5.65
C VAL A 116 -8.67 13.42 6.75
N ILE A 117 -7.79 13.54 7.73
CA ILE A 117 -7.91 14.53 8.81
C ILE A 117 -7.24 15.81 8.33
N ARG A 118 -8.03 16.87 8.19
CA ARG A 118 -7.59 18.13 7.60
C ARG A 118 -6.88 19.02 8.61
N LYS A 119 -5.57 19.21 8.43
CA LYS A 119 -4.76 20.24 9.11
C LYS A 119 -4.97 20.30 10.63
N ASP A 120 -5.13 19.16 11.29
CA ASP A 120 -5.22 19.05 12.74
C ASP A 120 -3.81 18.99 13.37
N PRO A 121 -3.35 20.06 14.04
CA PRO A 121 -1.99 20.10 14.61
C PRO A 121 -1.78 19.04 15.68
N SER A 122 -2.79 18.72 16.48
CA SER A 122 -2.69 17.74 17.57
C SER A 122 -2.50 16.33 17.03
N CYS A 123 -3.27 15.96 16.01
CA CYS A 123 -3.12 14.67 15.34
C CYS A 123 -1.77 14.56 14.63
N LEU A 124 -1.35 15.61 13.92
CA LEU A 124 -0.05 15.64 13.23
C LEU A 124 1.13 15.55 14.19
N GLU A 125 1.07 16.25 15.34
CA GLU A 125 2.11 16.22 16.36
C GLU A 125 2.31 14.80 16.91
N ARG A 126 1.23 14.10 17.25
CA ARG A 126 1.31 12.73 17.77
C ARG A 126 1.83 11.75 16.71
N ALA A 127 1.33 11.86 15.48
CA ALA A 127 1.82 11.04 14.37
C ALA A 127 3.32 11.28 14.10
N LYS A 128 3.76 12.55 14.10
CA LYS A 128 5.17 12.92 13.92
C LYS A 128 6.05 12.38 15.05
N ALA A 129 5.60 12.50 16.30
CA ALA A 129 6.35 12.02 17.46
C ALA A 129 6.55 10.49 17.41
N ALA A 130 5.51 9.73 17.08
CA ALA A 130 5.61 8.28 16.88
C ALA A 130 6.58 7.92 15.74
N TYR A 131 6.51 8.65 14.61
CA TYR A 131 7.42 8.47 13.49
C TYR A 131 8.89 8.72 13.89
N LEU A 132 9.19 9.83 14.55
CA LEU A 132 10.54 10.21 14.94
C LEU A 132 11.12 9.23 15.97
N ALA A 133 10.37 8.86 17.00
CA ALA A 133 10.79 7.85 17.98
C ALA A 133 11.26 6.55 17.29
N ARG A 134 10.51 6.09 16.26
CA ARG A 134 10.90 4.90 15.48
C ARG A 134 12.15 5.11 14.62
N GLN A 135 12.39 6.32 14.12
CA GLN A 135 13.59 6.64 13.34
C GLN A 135 14.84 6.72 14.20
N GLU A 136 14.75 7.41 15.33
CA GLU A 136 15.87 7.68 16.22
C GLU A 136 16.28 6.47 17.02
N LYS A 137 15.34 5.61 17.41
CA LYS A 137 15.56 4.39 18.19
C LYS A 137 16.34 4.62 19.48
N ASN A 138 16.07 5.75 20.15
CA ASN A 138 16.63 6.01 21.47
C ASN A 138 16.15 4.94 22.49
N PRO A 139 16.86 4.68 23.59
CA PRO A 139 16.36 3.76 24.60
C PRO A 139 14.94 4.10 25.04
N GLY A 140 14.01 3.14 24.94
CA GLY A 140 12.58 3.33 25.26
C GLY A 140 11.71 3.83 24.08
N TRP A 141 12.24 3.90 22.88
CA TRP A 141 11.51 4.34 21.69
C TRP A 141 10.19 3.57 21.46
N GLU A 142 10.13 2.28 21.82
CA GLU A 142 8.92 1.46 21.72
C GLU A 142 7.78 2.06 22.54
N TYR A 143 8.07 2.47 23.78
CA TYR A 143 7.09 3.11 24.66
C TYR A 143 6.65 4.49 24.13
N GLU A 144 7.57 5.24 23.52
CA GLU A 144 7.25 6.53 22.89
C GLU A 144 6.33 6.33 21.69
N VAL A 145 6.58 5.33 20.83
CA VAL A 145 5.71 4.98 19.72
C VAL A 145 4.31 4.61 20.22
N ILE A 146 4.22 3.64 21.14
CA ILE A 146 2.93 3.17 21.69
C ILE A 146 2.19 4.32 22.37
N GLY A 147 2.87 5.12 23.19
CA GLY A 147 2.27 6.24 23.90
C GLY A 147 1.70 7.30 22.95
N ASN A 148 2.47 7.71 21.93
CA ASN A 148 1.99 8.68 20.95
C ASN A 148 0.86 8.14 20.07
N LEU A 149 0.89 6.88 19.66
CA LEU A 149 -0.22 6.26 18.94
C LEU A 149 -1.47 6.16 19.83
N SER A 150 -1.34 5.77 21.10
CA SER A 150 -2.47 5.71 22.04
C SER A 150 -3.11 7.09 22.24
N LEU A 151 -2.31 8.15 22.38
CA LEU A 151 -2.80 9.52 22.46
C LEU A 151 -3.49 9.96 21.17
N LEU A 152 -2.93 9.59 20.01
CA LEU A 152 -3.54 9.88 18.71
C LEU A 152 -4.90 9.20 18.55
N PHE A 153 -5.01 7.92 18.94
CA PHE A 153 -6.30 7.21 18.91
C PHE A 153 -7.30 7.79 19.91
N GLY A 154 -6.85 8.25 21.07
CA GLY A 154 -7.69 9.01 21.99
C GLY A 154 -8.23 10.32 21.37
N LEU A 155 -7.46 11.00 20.51
CA LEU A 155 -7.95 12.12 19.70
C LEU A 155 -8.95 11.67 18.65
N PHE A 156 -8.71 10.52 17.98
CA PHE A 156 -9.61 9.97 16.98
C PHE A 156 -11.00 9.65 17.58
N GLU A 157 -11.04 9.05 18.77
CA GLU A 157 -12.29 8.80 19.49
C GLU A 157 -12.99 10.10 19.89
N ARG A 158 -12.27 11.04 20.51
CA ARG A 158 -12.81 12.32 20.94
C ARG A 158 -13.41 13.12 19.80
N ASN A 159 -12.75 13.12 18.64
CA ASN A 159 -13.17 13.87 17.46
C ASN A 159 -14.10 13.07 16.54
N ARG A 160 -14.51 11.86 16.94
CA ARG A 160 -15.36 10.95 16.16
C ARG A 160 -14.81 10.63 14.77
N ILE A 161 -13.49 10.55 14.66
CA ILE A 161 -12.76 10.13 13.45
C ILE A 161 -12.96 8.63 13.23
N ILE A 162 -12.97 7.84 14.31
CA ILE A 162 -13.40 6.44 14.29
C ILE A 162 -14.90 6.39 14.50
N ARG A 163 -15.58 5.60 13.67
CA ARG A 163 -17.05 5.47 13.70
C ARG A 163 -17.44 4.00 13.68
N ASN A 164 -18.35 3.61 14.55
CA ASN A 164 -18.98 2.30 14.49
C ASN A 164 -19.97 2.25 13.32
N LEU A 165 -19.85 1.25 12.47
CA LEU A 165 -20.73 1.03 11.33
C LEU A 165 -21.87 0.09 11.71
N GLN A 166 -23.09 0.41 11.26
CA GLN A 166 -24.18 -0.55 11.32
C GLN A 166 -23.92 -1.71 10.36
N LYS A 167 -24.20 -2.93 10.78
CA LYS A 167 -23.87 -4.25 10.21
C LYS A 167 -24.28 -4.55 8.75
N ASN A 168 -24.52 -3.58 7.87
CA ASN A 168 -25.08 -3.81 6.52
C ASN A 168 -24.38 -3.07 5.36
N GLN A 169 -23.11 -2.67 5.49
CA GLN A 169 -22.44 -2.14 4.32
C GLN A 169 -21.97 -3.29 3.41
N LYS A 170 -22.52 -3.33 2.18
CA LYS A 170 -22.00 -4.22 1.13
C LYS A 170 -20.57 -3.80 0.79
N SER A 171 -19.67 -4.77 0.66
CA SER A 171 -18.33 -4.54 0.14
C SER A 171 -18.39 -3.73 -1.16
N SER A 172 -17.53 -2.73 -1.29
CA SER A 172 -17.47 -1.92 -2.49
C SER A 172 -16.99 -2.77 -3.70
N PHE A 173 -17.26 -2.28 -4.91
CA PHE A 173 -16.73 -2.92 -6.12
C PHE A 173 -15.20 -3.00 -6.09
N VAL A 174 -14.53 -1.92 -5.69
CA VAL A 174 -13.06 -1.86 -5.63
C VAL A 174 -12.55 -2.86 -4.60
N GLU A 175 -13.14 -2.90 -3.42
CA GLU A 175 -12.77 -3.85 -2.37
C GLU A 175 -12.91 -5.30 -2.84
N SER A 176 -14.05 -5.65 -3.43
CA SER A 176 -14.31 -7.00 -3.92
C SER A 176 -13.36 -7.40 -5.05
N ALA A 177 -13.07 -6.47 -5.97
CA ALA A 177 -12.16 -6.72 -7.08
C ALA A 177 -10.71 -6.90 -6.61
N VAL A 178 -10.23 -6.06 -5.67
CA VAL A 178 -8.86 -6.17 -5.13
C VAL A 178 -8.70 -7.45 -4.32
N LYS A 179 -9.68 -7.83 -3.51
CA LYS A 179 -9.68 -9.10 -2.77
C LYS A 179 -9.60 -10.31 -3.72
N TYR A 180 -10.43 -10.32 -4.76
CA TYR A 180 -10.40 -11.39 -5.76
C TYR A 180 -9.02 -11.50 -6.43
N ILE A 181 -8.47 -10.38 -6.89
CA ILE A 181 -7.15 -10.35 -7.54
C ILE A 181 -6.06 -10.86 -6.58
N ALA A 182 -6.07 -10.42 -5.33
CA ALA A 182 -5.09 -10.86 -4.34
C ALA A 182 -5.15 -12.35 -4.02
N MET A 183 -6.32 -12.96 -4.11
CA MET A 183 -6.52 -14.41 -3.89
C MET A 183 -6.13 -15.24 -5.11
N HIS A 184 -6.31 -14.71 -6.33
CA HIS A 184 -6.21 -15.47 -7.58
C HIS A 184 -5.13 -14.99 -8.56
N TYR A 185 -4.29 -14.00 -8.20
CA TYR A 185 -3.34 -13.40 -9.14
C TYR A 185 -2.34 -14.39 -9.76
N ASN A 186 -2.02 -15.46 -9.08
CA ASN A 186 -1.08 -16.50 -9.53
C ASN A 186 -1.74 -17.56 -10.44
N GLU A 187 -3.04 -17.49 -10.64
CA GLU A 187 -3.83 -18.39 -11.47
C GLU A 187 -4.08 -17.78 -12.87
N PRO A 188 -4.46 -18.58 -13.88
CA PRO A 188 -4.83 -18.07 -15.20
C PRO A 188 -6.24 -17.42 -15.17
N VAL A 189 -6.33 -16.20 -14.64
CA VAL A 189 -7.59 -15.46 -14.44
C VAL A 189 -7.84 -14.49 -15.59
N THR A 190 -9.09 -14.43 -16.03
CA THR A 190 -9.61 -13.52 -17.07
C THR A 190 -10.60 -12.51 -16.50
N SER A 191 -10.95 -11.49 -17.29
CA SER A 191 -12.03 -10.56 -16.92
C SER A 191 -13.39 -11.24 -16.80
N SER A 192 -13.61 -12.34 -17.53
CA SER A 192 -14.84 -13.12 -17.44
C SER A 192 -14.97 -13.84 -16.10
N ASP A 193 -13.87 -14.37 -15.56
CA ASP A 193 -13.88 -15.08 -14.28
C ASP A 193 -14.24 -14.14 -13.13
N ILE A 194 -13.55 -12.98 -13.04
CA ILE A 194 -13.87 -12.01 -12.00
C ILE A 194 -15.25 -11.38 -12.18
N SER A 195 -15.69 -11.13 -13.41
CA SER A 195 -17.02 -10.56 -13.62
C SER A 195 -18.13 -11.53 -13.20
N ALA A 196 -17.95 -12.83 -13.46
CA ALA A 196 -18.86 -13.87 -12.98
C ALA A 196 -18.89 -13.95 -11.46
N TYR A 197 -17.71 -13.94 -10.81
CA TYR A 197 -17.59 -13.92 -9.34
C TYR A 197 -18.31 -12.74 -8.70
N LEU A 198 -18.18 -11.55 -9.32
CA LEU A 198 -18.83 -10.32 -8.82
C LEU A 198 -20.29 -10.16 -9.29
N HIS A 199 -20.84 -11.13 -10.00
CA HIS A 199 -22.20 -11.10 -10.57
C HIS A 199 -22.45 -9.93 -11.52
N PHE A 200 -21.44 -9.54 -12.30
CA PHE A 200 -21.55 -8.52 -13.33
C PHE A 200 -21.50 -9.10 -14.73
N ASN A 201 -22.16 -8.43 -15.68
CA ASN A 201 -21.87 -8.64 -17.09
C ASN A 201 -20.42 -8.21 -17.39
N ASN A 202 -19.67 -9.01 -18.18
CA ASN A 202 -18.25 -8.76 -18.45
C ASN A 202 -17.98 -7.39 -19.09
N SER A 203 -18.83 -6.94 -20.01
CA SER A 203 -18.68 -5.63 -20.66
C SER A 203 -18.87 -4.47 -19.67
N TYR A 204 -19.83 -4.59 -18.76
CA TYR A 204 -20.05 -3.61 -17.70
C TYR A 204 -18.89 -3.64 -16.69
N PHE A 205 -18.47 -4.83 -16.27
CA PHE A 205 -17.29 -5.00 -15.42
C PHE A 205 -16.06 -4.32 -16.01
N CYS A 206 -15.73 -4.56 -17.28
CA CYS A 206 -14.54 -3.96 -17.90
C CYS A 206 -14.58 -2.43 -17.91
N ARG A 207 -15.74 -1.82 -18.16
CA ARG A 207 -15.90 -0.36 -18.08
C ARG A 207 -15.72 0.16 -16.66
N LEU A 208 -16.38 -0.50 -15.69
CA LEU A 208 -16.34 -0.11 -14.29
C LEU A 208 -14.92 -0.29 -13.72
N PHE A 209 -14.26 -1.40 -14.07
CA PHE A 209 -12.88 -1.67 -13.69
C PHE A 209 -11.93 -0.60 -14.22
N ARG A 210 -12.02 -0.27 -15.53
CA ARG A 210 -11.17 0.78 -16.10
C ARG A 210 -11.43 2.15 -15.49
N LYS A 211 -12.70 2.47 -15.17
CA LYS A 211 -13.06 3.73 -14.51
C LYS A 211 -12.39 3.86 -13.14
N ASN A 212 -12.43 2.81 -12.32
CA ASN A 212 -11.92 2.85 -10.95
C ASN A 212 -10.40 2.63 -10.87
N PHE A 213 -9.85 1.71 -11.67
CA PHE A 213 -8.45 1.29 -11.59
C PHE A 213 -7.51 2.03 -12.56
N GLY A 214 -8.04 2.75 -13.55
CA GLY A 214 -7.26 3.45 -14.57
C GLY A 214 -6.68 2.54 -15.67
N TYR A 215 -6.76 1.24 -15.50
CA TYR A 215 -6.24 0.21 -16.42
C TYR A 215 -7.33 -0.81 -16.78
N ASN A 216 -7.18 -1.52 -17.91
CA ASN A 216 -7.96 -2.74 -18.10
C ASN A 216 -7.48 -3.84 -17.12
N PHE A 217 -8.34 -4.83 -16.87
CA PHE A 217 -8.09 -5.90 -15.92
C PHE A 217 -6.77 -6.64 -16.18
N GLN A 218 -6.49 -7.00 -17.43
CA GLN A 218 -5.29 -7.75 -17.78
C GLN A 218 -4.00 -6.96 -17.52
N THR A 219 -3.98 -5.68 -17.88
CA THR A 219 -2.84 -4.79 -17.59
C THR A 219 -2.64 -4.65 -16.09
N TYR A 220 -3.73 -4.49 -15.34
CA TYR A 220 -3.66 -4.39 -13.89
C TYR A 220 -3.12 -5.67 -13.25
N LEU A 221 -3.62 -6.83 -13.66
CA LEU A 221 -3.17 -8.14 -13.16
C LEU A 221 -1.66 -8.36 -13.43
N ILE A 222 -1.18 -8.00 -14.63
CA ILE A 222 0.25 -8.07 -14.96
C ILE A 222 1.05 -7.17 -14.02
N ARG A 223 0.64 -5.92 -13.83
CA ARG A 223 1.33 -5.00 -12.90
C ARG A 223 1.33 -5.53 -11.48
N TYR A 224 0.23 -6.08 -11.02
CA TYR A 224 0.10 -6.70 -9.71
C TYR A 224 1.11 -7.85 -9.54
N ARG A 225 1.19 -8.76 -10.51
CA ARG A 225 2.17 -9.86 -10.54
C ARG A 225 3.62 -9.38 -10.49
N ILE A 226 3.95 -8.32 -11.23
CA ILE A 226 5.29 -7.71 -11.23
C ILE A 226 5.62 -7.15 -9.84
N GLU A 227 4.68 -6.47 -9.18
CA GLU A 227 4.91 -5.97 -7.82
C GLU A 227 5.12 -7.12 -6.82
N ARG A 228 4.33 -8.20 -6.91
CA ARG A 228 4.55 -9.42 -6.10
C ARG A 228 5.92 -10.03 -6.36
N ALA A 229 6.34 -10.11 -7.62
CA ALA A 229 7.68 -10.59 -7.98
C ALA A 229 8.80 -9.71 -7.38
N LYS A 230 8.65 -8.38 -7.35
CA LYS A 230 9.61 -7.46 -6.73
C LYS A 230 9.82 -7.77 -5.25
N ILE A 231 8.76 -8.11 -4.53
CA ILE A 231 8.83 -8.51 -3.12
C ILE A 231 9.62 -9.80 -2.96
N LEU A 232 9.28 -10.84 -3.72
CA LEU A 232 9.99 -12.13 -3.65
C LEU A 232 11.47 -12.00 -4.04
N LEU A 233 11.79 -11.18 -5.05
CA LEU A 233 13.17 -10.91 -5.45
C LEU A 233 14.00 -10.26 -4.34
N ARG A 234 13.40 -9.39 -3.52
CA ARG A 234 14.10 -8.73 -2.40
C ARG A 234 14.26 -9.64 -1.19
N ASN A 235 13.19 -10.36 -0.86
CA ASN A 235 13.06 -11.02 0.44
C ASN A 235 13.46 -12.49 0.42
N THR A 236 13.66 -13.10 -0.76
CA THR A 236 13.98 -14.54 -0.87
C THR A 236 15.16 -14.81 -1.76
N ASN A 237 15.79 -15.99 -1.59
CA ASN A 237 16.78 -16.55 -2.49
C ASN A 237 16.20 -17.41 -3.63
N MET A 238 14.86 -17.44 -3.75
CA MET A 238 14.16 -18.23 -4.76
C MET A 238 14.69 -17.94 -6.17
N PRO A 239 14.96 -18.94 -7.01
CA PRO A 239 15.35 -18.74 -8.42
C PRO A 239 14.35 -17.84 -9.16
N VAL A 240 14.85 -16.96 -10.03
CA VAL A 240 14.01 -15.99 -10.76
C VAL A 240 12.92 -16.69 -11.59
N SER A 241 13.24 -17.86 -12.16
CA SER A 241 12.26 -18.68 -12.89
C SER A 241 11.12 -19.19 -12.00
N GLN A 242 11.45 -19.61 -10.78
CA GLN A 242 10.42 -20.04 -9.82
C GLN A 242 9.57 -18.86 -9.34
N ILE A 243 10.18 -17.69 -9.15
CA ILE A 243 9.41 -16.46 -8.84
C ILE A 243 8.43 -16.14 -9.97
N ALA A 244 8.87 -16.19 -11.23
CA ALA A 244 7.99 -15.97 -12.37
C ALA A 244 6.77 -16.89 -12.34
N SER A 245 6.99 -18.18 -12.14
CA SER A 245 5.89 -19.17 -12.05
C SER A 245 5.00 -18.93 -10.83
N SER A 246 5.59 -18.67 -9.66
CA SER A 246 4.82 -18.47 -8.40
C SER A 246 3.93 -17.24 -8.42
N VAL A 247 4.24 -16.24 -9.25
CA VAL A 247 3.41 -15.05 -9.44
C VAL A 247 2.48 -15.14 -10.66
N GLY A 248 2.38 -16.32 -11.30
CA GLY A 248 1.39 -16.58 -12.35
C GLY A 248 1.85 -16.30 -13.79
N PHE A 249 3.17 -16.24 -14.07
CA PHE A 249 3.68 -16.17 -15.44
C PHE A 249 4.00 -17.56 -15.97
N ASN A 250 3.37 -17.95 -17.07
CA ASN A 250 3.62 -19.23 -17.75
C ASN A 250 4.89 -19.19 -18.64
N SER A 251 5.40 -18.00 -18.98
CA SER A 251 6.60 -17.83 -19.82
C SER A 251 7.61 -16.96 -19.09
N PHE A 252 8.78 -17.54 -18.83
CA PHE A 252 9.90 -16.83 -18.19
C PHE A 252 10.42 -15.67 -19.05
N SER A 253 10.51 -15.86 -20.38
CA SER A 253 10.94 -14.80 -21.30
C SER A 253 9.95 -13.63 -21.32
N TYR A 254 8.64 -13.92 -21.32
CA TYR A 254 7.61 -12.89 -21.26
C TYR A 254 7.63 -12.14 -19.93
N PHE A 255 7.80 -12.87 -18.82
CA PHE A 255 8.00 -12.25 -17.50
C PHE A 255 9.21 -11.29 -17.51
N GLY A 256 10.38 -11.72 -17.98
CA GLY A 256 11.59 -10.89 -18.02
C GLY A 256 11.39 -9.60 -18.84
N LYS A 257 10.73 -9.71 -20.01
CA LYS A 257 10.39 -8.57 -20.86
C LYS A 257 9.49 -7.56 -20.13
N LEU A 258 8.39 -8.03 -19.54
CA LEU A 258 7.46 -7.17 -18.82
C LEU A 258 8.06 -6.58 -17.54
N PHE A 259 8.82 -7.40 -16.79
CA PHE A 259 9.48 -6.91 -15.59
C PHE A 259 10.41 -5.73 -15.93
N ARG A 260 11.24 -5.86 -16.98
CA ARG A 260 12.12 -4.78 -17.45
C ARG A 260 11.33 -3.57 -17.94
N GLN A 261 10.22 -3.78 -18.64
CA GLN A 261 9.34 -2.69 -19.09
C GLN A 261 8.79 -1.87 -17.92
N PHE A 262 8.39 -2.52 -16.82
CA PHE A 262 7.79 -1.84 -15.66
C PHE A 262 8.80 -1.34 -14.62
N THR A 263 10.02 -1.87 -14.60
CA THR A 263 11.03 -1.54 -13.57
C THR A 263 12.29 -0.85 -14.10
N GLY A 264 12.47 -0.83 -15.42
CA GLY A 264 13.65 -0.32 -16.09
C GLY A 264 14.83 -1.30 -16.13
N VAL A 265 14.82 -2.35 -15.29
CA VAL A 265 15.93 -3.32 -15.14
C VAL A 265 15.42 -4.75 -15.20
N SER A 266 16.32 -5.72 -15.45
CA SER A 266 15.95 -7.14 -15.40
C SER A 266 15.68 -7.60 -13.95
N PRO A 267 14.94 -8.72 -13.75
CA PRO A 267 14.72 -9.28 -12.42
C PRO A 267 16.02 -9.59 -11.65
N LYS A 268 17.06 -10.05 -12.34
CA LYS A 268 18.36 -10.35 -11.74
C LYS A 268 19.06 -9.08 -11.27
N GLU A 269 19.12 -8.05 -12.11
CA GLU A 269 19.67 -6.73 -11.77
C GLU A 269 18.89 -6.10 -10.60
N TYR A 270 17.56 -6.19 -10.62
CA TYR A 270 16.70 -5.67 -9.54
C TYR A 270 17.05 -6.30 -8.19
N ARG A 271 17.26 -7.62 -8.16
CA ARG A 271 17.70 -8.34 -6.95
C ARG A 271 19.05 -7.85 -6.45
N SER A 272 20.05 -7.70 -7.34
CA SER A 272 21.41 -7.27 -6.99
C SER A 272 21.40 -5.85 -6.41
N ILE A 273 20.75 -4.90 -7.07
CA ILE A 273 20.64 -3.50 -6.63
C ILE A 273 20.01 -3.41 -5.22
N LYS A 274 18.94 -4.16 -4.97
CA LYS A 274 18.22 -4.08 -3.69
C LYS A 274 18.90 -4.82 -2.54
N ARG A 275 19.91 -5.65 -2.83
CA ARG A 275 20.76 -6.33 -1.82
C ARG A 275 22.07 -5.62 -1.57
N GLY A 276 22.26 -4.41 -2.06
CA GLY A 276 23.48 -3.62 -1.87
C GLY A 276 24.69 -4.13 -2.68
N LYS A 277 24.47 -5.03 -3.65
CA LYS A 277 25.52 -5.47 -4.59
C LYS A 277 25.47 -4.58 -5.84
N THR A 278 26.55 -3.87 -6.10
CA THR A 278 26.71 -3.10 -7.36
C THR A 278 26.83 -4.09 -8.54
N PRO A 279 26.25 -3.81 -9.73
CA PRO A 279 26.29 -4.73 -10.90
C PRO A 279 27.67 -5.06 -11.45
N LEU A 280 28.73 -4.45 -10.94
CA LEU A 280 30.11 -4.55 -11.46
C LEU A 280 30.94 -5.69 -10.85
N GLU A 281 30.45 -6.48 -9.91
CA GLU A 281 31.25 -7.52 -9.23
C GLU A 281 31.05 -8.96 -9.78
N GLU A 282 30.18 -9.18 -10.75
CA GLU A 282 29.93 -10.54 -11.31
C GLU A 282 30.66 -10.82 -12.65
N GLY A 283 31.64 -10.01 -13.02
CA GLY A 283 32.40 -10.15 -14.28
C GLY A 283 33.82 -10.77 -14.16
N GLN A 284 34.23 -11.22 -12.97
CA GLN A 284 35.54 -11.87 -12.76
C GLN A 284 35.41 -13.07 -11.83
N GLN A 285 35.00 -14.19 -12.37
CA GLN A 285 35.41 -15.54 -11.96
C GLN A 285 35.21 -16.50 -13.11
#